data_6ae4d26be86fed7abf14c04f7440651c
#
_entry.id   6ae4d26be86fed7abf14c04f7440651c
#
_cell.length_a   1.000
_cell.length_b   1.000
_cell.length_c   1.000
_cell.angle_alpha   90.00
_cell.angle_beta   90.00
_cell.angle_gamma   90.00
#
_symmetry.space_group_name_H-M   'P 1'
#
loop_
_entity.id
_entity.type
_entity.pdbx_description
1 polymer ?
#
loop_
_entity_poly.entity_id
_entity_poly.type
_entity_poly.pdbx_seq_one_letter_code
_entity_poly.pdbx_strand_id
1 'polypeptide(L)'
;MSLDSRSREYREYVEAYLKDFYAQFHDAPQKDLYKAMEYSLLGGGKRLRPIFAFEFCRLCGRDWKDAAPFAAAVEMIHTYSLIHDDLPCMDNDDYRRGRLTNHKIFGEGMAVLAGDALLTDAFMVASKAKLARPEDMATAVGLMAECAGSPGMVGGQVLDIMSQERELSEQEVLDIQSRKTGALINAACALGAIAGGASDEQFEACLLYTSPSPRDMRRS
;
A
#
# COMPACT_ATOMS: atom_id res chain seq x y z
N MET A 1 -7.18 -22.86 -11.51
CA MET A 1 -6.59 -22.61 -10.17
C MET A 1 -7.64 -21.89 -9.33
N SER A 2 -7.89 -22.32 -8.07
CA SER A 2 -8.85 -21.66 -7.20
C SER A 2 -8.35 -20.27 -6.75
N LEU A 3 -9.24 -19.39 -6.29
CA LEU A 3 -8.84 -18.06 -5.76
C LEU A 3 -7.88 -18.21 -4.58
N ASP A 4 -8.13 -19.18 -3.70
CA ASP A 4 -7.27 -19.42 -2.53
C ASP A 4 -5.84 -19.83 -2.90
N SER A 5 -5.69 -20.69 -3.94
CA SER A 5 -4.35 -21.10 -4.39
C SER A 5 -3.59 -19.95 -5.05
N ARG A 6 -4.27 -19.08 -5.83
CA ARG A 6 -3.65 -17.88 -6.40
C ARG A 6 -3.25 -16.87 -5.32
N SER A 7 -4.11 -16.61 -4.35
CA SER A 7 -3.82 -15.70 -3.24
C SER A 7 -2.59 -16.14 -2.44
N ARG A 8 -2.38 -17.45 -2.31
CA ARG A 8 -1.16 -18.00 -1.66
C ARG A 8 0.07 -17.74 -2.53
N GLU A 9 0.00 -18.09 -3.81
CA GLU A 9 1.09 -17.85 -4.77
C GLU A 9 1.50 -16.37 -4.82
N TYR A 10 0.53 -15.45 -4.87
CA TYR A 10 0.79 -14.01 -4.89
C TYR A 10 1.47 -13.51 -3.61
N ARG A 11 1.05 -14.01 -2.45
CA ARG A 11 1.69 -13.66 -1.17
C ARG A 11 3.14 -14.12 -1.13
N GLU A 12 3.37 -15.38 -1.46
CA GLU A 12 4.73 -15.96 -1.47
C GLU A 12 5.64 -15.19 -2.45
N TYR A 13 5.10 -14.83 -3.61
CA TYR A 13 5.85 -14.10 -4.62
C TYR A 13 6.22 -12.68 -4.19
N VAL A 14 5.28 -11.90 -3.65
CA VAL A 14 5.58 -10.53 -3.22
C VAL A 14 6.53 -10.51 -2.03
N GLU A 15 6.41 -11.47 -1.11
CA GLU A 15 7.34 -11.60 0.02
C GLU A 15 8.74 -11.96 -0.43
N ALA A 16 8.89 -12.85 -1.41
CA ALA A 16 10.19 -13.15 -2.02
C ALA A 16 10.75 -11.91 -2.73
N TYR A 17 9.94 -11.22 -3.52
CA TYR A 17 10.34 -9.99 -4.23
C TYR A 17 10.87 -8.92 -3.27
N LEU A 18 10.16 -8.68 -2.15
CA LEU A 18 10.57 -7.71 -1.12
C LEU A 18 11.87 -8.11 -0.42
N LYS A 19 12.05 -9.39 -0.10
CA LYS A 19 13.29 -9.93 0.48
C LYS A 19 14.47 -9.74 -0.48
N ASP A 20 14.30 -10.10 -1.75
CA ASP A 20 15.34 -9.97 -2.75
C ASP A 20 15.72 -8.50 -2.99
N PHE A 21 14.73 -7.60 -2.93
CA PHE A 21 14.97 -6.16 -3.06
C PHE A 21 15.87 -5.63 -1.94
N TYR A 22 15.65 -6.02 -0.68
CA TYR A 22 16.45 -5.55 0.46
C TYR A 22 17.75 -6.32 0.67
N ALA A 23 17.88 -7.53 0.15
CA ALA A 23 19.09 -8.36 0.32
C ALA A 23 20.38 -7.66 -0.11
N GLN A 24 20.32 -6.81 -1.14
CA GLN A 24 21.46 -6.05 -1.64
C GLN A 24 22.00 -4.99 -0.66
N PHE A 25 21.25 -4.65 0.38
CA PHE A 25 21.59 -3.59 1.33
C PHE A 25 22.04 -4.13 2.71
N HIS A 26 22.09 -5.45 2.91
CA HIS A 26 22.39 -6.05 4.22
C HIS A 26 23.82 -5.74 4.72
N ASP A 27 24.74 -5.41 3.84
CA ASP A 27 26.12 -5.01 4.18
C ASP A 27 26.32 -3.48 4.19
N ALA A 28 25.27 -2.70 3.97
CA ALA A 28 25.34 -1.24 3.97
C ALA A 28 25.63 -0.69 5.38
N PRO A 29 26.29 0.47 5.51
CA PRO A 29 26.56 1.10 6.81
C PRO A 29 25.29 1.29 7.66
N GLN A 30 24.16 1.57 7.03
CA GLN A 30 22.84 1.76 7.65
C GLN A 30 22.00 0.46 7.74
N LYS A 31 22.65 -0.70 7.83
CA LYS A 31 21.97 -2.02 7.85
C LYS A 31 20.89 -2.16 8.93
N ASP A 32 21.01 -1.44 10.05
CA ASP A 32 20.03 -1.51 11.13
C ASP A 32 18.70 -0.82 10.75
N LEU A 33 18.74 0.19 9.86
CA LEU A 33 17.54 0.74 9.23
C LEU A 33 16.82 -0.33 8.40
N TYR A 34 17.53 -1.06 7.55
CA TYR A 34 16.92 -2.12 6.74
C TYR A 34 16.35 -3.25 7.59
N LYS A 35 17.00 -3.63 8.70
CA LYS A 35 16.45 -4.59 9.67
C LYS A 35 15.12 -4.10 10.27
N ALA A 36 15.04 -2.82 10.64
CA ALA A 36 13.81 -2.23 11.16
C ALA A 36 12.69 -2.19 10.12
N MET A 37 13.01 -1.86 8.87
CA MET A 37 12.06 -1.88 7.74
C MET A 37 11.54 -3.30 7.48
N GLU A 38 12.43 -4.28 7.32
CA GLU A 38 12.09 -5.68 7.06
C GLU A 38 11.32 -6.32 8.22
N TYR A 39 11.63 -5.96 9.46
CA TYR A 39 10.92 -6.46 10.64
C TYR A 39 9.41 -6.23 10.53
N SER A 40 8.98 -5.06 10.10
CA SER A 40 7.57 -4.73 9.92
C SER A 40 7.03 -5.21 8.58
N LEU A 41 7.77 -5.00 7.50
CA LEU A 41 7.36 -5.33 6.14
C LEU A 41 7.14 -6.84 5.94
N LEU A 42 8.03 -7.66 6.50
CA LEU A 42 7.97 -9.13 6.42
C LEU A 42 7.32 -9.76 7.65
N GLY A 43 6.76 -8.96 8.55
CA GLY A 43 6.11 -9.40 9.79
C GLY A 43 4.77 -10.12 9.60
N GLY A 44 4.45 -10.57 8.38
CA GLY A 44 3.22 -11.27 8.04
C GLY A 44 2.08 -10.32 7.64
N GLY A 45 0.94 -10.91 7.29
CA GLY A 45 -0.27 -10.19 6.89
C GLY A 45 -1.00 -10.88 5.75
N LYS A 46 -2.21 -10.39 5.45
CA LYS A 46 -3.05 -10.94 4.38
C LYS A 46 -2.59 -10.56 2.98
N ARG A 47 -1.74 -9.54 2.84
CA ARG A 47 -1.23 -9.02 1.55
C ARG A 47 -2.35 -8.70 0.54
N LEU A 48 -3.46 -8.14 1.01
CA LEU A 48 -4.63 -7.91 0.15
C LEU A 48 -4.32 -6.91 -0.98
N ARG A 49 -3.56 -5.84 -0.68
CA ARG A 49 -3.20 -4.82 -1.69
C ARG A 49 -2.33 -5.40 -2.80
N PRO A 50 -1.24 -6.14 -2.52
CA PRO A 50 -0.52 -6.91 -3.54
C PRO A 50 -1.40 -7.86 -4.35
N ILE A 51 -2.31 -8.61 -3.69
CA ILE A 51 -3.22 -9.53 -4.36
C ILE A 51 -4.11 -8.79 -5.37
N PHE A 52 -4.66 -7.62 -4.99
CA PHE A 52 -5.44 -6.81 -5.92
C PHE A 52 -4.60 -6.33 -7.11
N ALA A 53 -3.39 -5.82 -6.88
CA ALA A 53 -2.52 -5.40 -7.97
C ALA A 53 -2.24 -6.55 -8.97
N PHE A 54 -1.95 -7.74 -8.48
CA PHE A 54 -1.71 -8.91 -9.32
C PHE A 54 -2.97 -9.35 -10.08
N GLU A 55 -4.13 -9.42 -9.41
CA GLU A 55 -5.38 -9.83 -10.08
C GLU A 55 -5.80 -8.83 -11.15
N PHE A 56 -5.69 -7.53 -10.90
CA PHE A 56 -6.05 -6.53 -11.90
C PHE A 56 -5.10 -6.53 -13.10
N CYS A 57 -3.80 -6.75 -12.89
CA CYS A 57 -2.86 -6.96 -13.98
C CYS A 57 -3.25 -8.18 -14.84
N ARG A 58 -3.55 -9.29 -14.20
CA ARG A 58 -4.00 -10.51 -14.87
C ARG A 58 -5.32 -10.31 -15.64
N LEU A 59 -6.27 -9.58 -15.07
CA LEU A 59 -7.55 -9.28 -15.73
C LEU A 59 -7.38 -8.45 -17.00
N CYS A 60 -6.36 -7.60 -17.05
CA CYS A 60 -6.01 -6.83 -18.26
C CYS A 60 -5.19 -7.64 -19.29
N GLY A 61 -4.92 -8.94 -19.01
CA GLY A 61 -4.40 -9.88 -20.00
C GLY A 61 -2.88 -10.04 -20.04
N ARG A 62 -2.12 -9.41 -19.12
CA ARG A 62 -0.66 -9.62 -19.01
C ARG A 62 -0.31 -10.62 -17.91
N ASP A 63 0.97 -11.01 -17.86
CA ASP A 63 1.50 -11.79 -16.73
C ASP A 63 1.34 -10.95 -15.45
N TRP A 64 0.67 -11.49 -14.45
CA TRP A 64 0.47 -10.82 -13.18
C TRP A 64 1.78 -10.39 -12.49
N LYS A 65 2.89 -11.08 -12.79
CA LYS A 65 4.22 -10.74 -12.28
C LYS A 65 4.72 -9.37 -12.74
N ASP A 66 4.19 -8.85 -13.85
CA ASP A 66 4.53 -7.51 -14.33
C ASP A 66 4.11 -6.42 -13.32
N ALA A 67 3.11 -6.70 -12.48
CA ALA A 67 2.68 -5.79 -11.41
C ALA A 67 3.53 -5.88 -10.13
N ALA A 68 4.54 -6.76 -10.05
CA ALA A 68 5.30 -6.97 -8.82
C ALA A 68 5.92 -5.70 -8.21
N PRO A 69 6.52 -4.77 -8.99
CA PRO A 69 7.04 -3.52 -8.43
C PRO A 69 5.94 -2.67 -7.78
N PHE A 70 4.78 -2.59 -8.39
CA PHE A 70 3.64 -1.85 -7.83
C PHE A 70 3.02 -2.55 -6.63
N ALA A 71 2.87 -3.88 -6.68
CA ALA A 71 2.40 -4.69 -5.57
C ALA A 71 3.29 -4.54 -4.33
N ALA A 72 4.62 -4.56 -4.52
CA ALA A 72 5.59 -4.31 -3.48
C ALA A 72 5.49 -2.87 -2.94
N ALA A 73 5.41 -1.87 -3.82
CA ALA A 73 5.33 -0.46 -3.46
C ALA A 73 4.11 -0.14 -2.59
N VAL A 74 2.92 -0.62 -2.95
CA VAL A 74 1.71 -0.37 -2.14
C VAL A 74 1.76 -1.08 -0.79
N GLU A 75 2.43 -2.23 -0.68
CA GLU A 75 2.63 -2.90 0.61
C GLU A 75 3.67 -2.16 1.47
N MET A 76 4.70 -1.56 0.88
CA MET A 76 5.65 -0.69 1.57
C MET A 76 4.96 0.56 2.12
N ILE A 77 4.13 1.22 1.30
CA ILE A 77 3.30 2.35 1.72
C ILE A 77 2.35 1.96 2.87
N HIS A 78 1.70 0.80 2.77
CA HIS A 78 0.87 0.30 3.86
C HIS A 78 1.68 0.04 5.13
N THR A 79 2.89 -0.50 4.99
CA THR A 79 3.72 -0.87 6.15
C THR A 79 4.24 0.36 6.86
N TYR A 80 4.68 1.41 6.14
CA TYR A 80 5.12 2.64 6.80
C TYR A 80 4.00 3.25 7.65
N SER A 81 2.76 3.26 7.12
CA SER A 81 1.64 3.82 7.87
C SER A 81 1.39 3.07 9.18
N LEU A 82 1.53 1.73 9.16
CA LEU A 82 1.41 0.93 10.39
C LEU A 82 2.53 1.20 11.39
N ILE A 83 3.79 1.40 10.91
CA ILE A 83 4.90 1.74 11.80
C ILE A 83 4.65 3.09 12.49
N HIS A 84 4.19 4.09 11.72
CA HIS A 84 3.94 5.42 12.26
C HIS A 84 2.70 5.47 13.15
N ASP A 85 1.64 4.75 12.79
CA ASP A 85 0.43 4.64 13.63
C ASP A 85 0.75 4.06 15.02
N ASP A 86 1.70 3.11 15.11
CA ASP A 86 2.08 2.48 16.38
C ASP A 86 2.91 3.38 17.31
N LEU A 87 3.45 4.51 16.83
CA LEU A 87 4.32 5.38 17.62
C LEU A 87 3.60 5.97 18.86
N PRO A 88 4.35 6.30 19.95
CA PRO A 88 3.79 6.90 21.15
C PRO A 88 3.03 8.21 20.93
N CYS A 89 3.36 8.96 19.88
CA CYS A 89 2.67 10.20 19.50
C CYS A 89 1.41 9.97 18.65
N MET A 90 1.09 8.72 18.35
CA MET A 90 -0.07 8.27 17.58
C MET A 90 -0.92 7.32 18.44
N ASP A 91 -1.13 6.07 18.02
CA ASP A 91 -1.96 5.11 18.74
C ASP A 91 -1.26 4.52 19.99
N ASN A 92 0.07 4.65 20.08
CA ASN A 92 0.92 4.14 21.17
C ASN A 92 0.75 2.65 21.43
N ASP A 93 0.72 1.87 20.37
CA ASP A 93 0.53 0.42 20.45
C ASP A 93 1.83 -0.32 20.76
N ASP A 94 1.80 -1.19 21.78
CA ASP A 94 2.95 -2.05 22.13
C ASP A 94 3.05 -3.29 21.23
N TYR A 95 1.92 -3.76 20.68
CA TYR A 95 1.85 -5.00 19.90
C TYR A 95 1.05 -4.81 18.61
N ARG A 96 1.57 -5.39 17.51
CA ARG A 96 0.88 -5.52 16.24
C ARG A 96 1.00 -6.96 15.71
N ARG A 97 -0.13 -7.58 15.38
CA ARG A 97 -0.18 -8.99 14.89
C ARG A 97 0.52 -9.96 15.84
N GLY A 98 0.43 -9.75 17.17
CA GLY A 98 1.02 -10.59 18.19
C GLY A 98 2.54 -10.43 18.37
N ARG A 99 3.17 -9.43 17.74
CA ARG A 99 4.59 -9.09 17.88
C ARG A 99 4.73 -7.68 18.44
N LEU A 100 5.82 -7.40 19.13
CA LEU A 100 6.14 -6.04 19.56
C LEU A 100 6.23 -5.12 18.32
N THR A 101 5.78 -3.88 18.50
CA THR A 101 5.83 -2.86 17.45
C THR A 101 7.24 -2.40 17.15
N ASN A 102 7.46 -1.75 16.02
CA ASN A 102 8.78 -1.35 15.54
C ASN A 102 9.51 -0.49 16.57
N HIS A 103 8.83 0.54 17.11
CA HIS A 103 9.42 1.44 18.09
C HIS A 103 9.81 0.74 19.42
N LYS A 104 9.13 -0.35 19.77
CA LYS A 104 9.49 -1.14 20.96
C LYS A 104 10.76 -1.96 20.78
N ILE A 105 11.08 -2.37 19.55
CA ILE A 105 12.28 -3.18 19.23
C ILE A 105 13.46 -2.29 18.88
N PHE A 106 13.27 -1.25 18.08
CA PHE A 106 14.35 -0.45 17.49
C PHE A 106 14.44 0.98 18.05
N GLY A 107 13.49 1.39 18.88
CA GLY A 107 13.36 2.75 19.40
C GLY A 107 12.58 3.67 18.46
N GLU A 108 12.04 4.77 19.00
CA GLU A 108 11.14 5.69 18.30
C GLU A 108 11.80 6.34 17.08
N GLY A 109 13.02 6.87 17.22
CA GLY A 109 13.73 7.52 16.13
C GLY A 109 14.00 6.59 14.95
N MET A 110 14.36 5.33 15.22
CA MET A 110 14.55 4.34 14.16
C MET A 110 13.22 3.95 13.50
N ALA A 111 12.13 3.86 14.26
CA ALA A 111 10.81 3.58 13.73
C ALA A 111 10.33 4.70 12.79
N VAL A 112 10.52 5.96 13.16
CA VAL A 112 10.24 7.12 12.26
C VAL A 112 11.02 6.99 10.96
N LEU A 113 12.34 6.79 11.03
CA LEU A 113 13.19 6.66 9.85
C LEU A 113 12.85 5.42 9.00
N ALA A 114 12.46 4.32 9.62
CA ALA A 114 12.03 3.11 8.91
C ALA A 114 10.73 3.35 8.12
N GLY A 115 9.79 4.10 8.68
CA GLY A 115 8.59 4.53 7.98
C GLY A 115 8.89 5.46 6.81
N ASP A 116 9.69 6.50 7.03
CA ASP A 116 10.11 7.47 5.99
C ASP A 116 10.83 6.76 4.83
N ALA A 117 11.74 5.84 5.16
CA ALA A 117 12.47 5.08 4.16
C ALA A 117 11.54 4.18 3.35
N LEU A 118 10.62 3.43 3.99
CA LEU A 118 9.65 2.60 3.30
C LEU A 118 8.76 3.40 2.36
N LEU A 119 8.29 4.58 2.78
CA LEU A 119 7.49 5.47 1.93
C LEU A 119 8.28 5.92 0.70
N THR A 120 9.52 6.34 0.88
CA THR A 120 10.38 6.82 -0.22
C THR A 120 10.80 5.69 -1.14
N ASP A 121 11.24 4.54 -0.58
CA ASP A 121 11.66 3.36 -1.33
C ASP A 121 10.50 2.75 -2.14
N ALA A 122 9.24 2.94 -1.72
CA ALA A 122 8.09 2.53 -2.50
C ALA A 122 8.08 3.13 -3.91
N PHE A 123 8.42 4.42 -4.05
CA PHE A 123 8.54 5.07 -5.36
C PHE A 123 9.74 4.56 -6.15
N MET A 124 10.86 4.29 -5.47
CA MET A 124 12.04 3.68 -6.11
C MET A 124 11.72 2.27 -6.63
N VAL A 125 10.95 1.47 -5.89
CA VAL A 125 10.53 0.13 -6.32
C VAL A 125 9.54 0.23 -7.48
N ALA A 126 8.51 1.08 -7.37
CA ALA A 126 7.51 1.29 -8.42
C ALA A 126 8.16 1.69 -9.76
N SER A 127 9.18 2.55 -9.74
CA SER A 127 9.88 3.00 -10.94
C SER A 127 10.57 1.87 -11.74
N LYS A 128 10.72 0.67 -11.16
CA LYS A 128 11.28 -0.52 -11.82
C LYS A 128 10.24 -1.29 -12.65
N ALA A 129 8.96 -0.89 -12.62
CA ALA A 129 7.91 -1.53 -13.40
C ALA A 129 8.15 -1.38 -14.90
N LYS A 130 8.03 -2.49 -15.64
CA LYS A 130 8.16 -2.52 -17.11
C LYS A 130 6.78 -2.39 -17.73
N LEU A 131 6.38 -1.16 -18.02
CA LEU A 131 5.06 -0.86 -18.56
C LEU A 131 5.01 -1.07 -20.08
N ALA A 132 3.81 -1.41 -20.57
CA ALA A 132 3.54 -1.49 -22.01
C ALA A 132 3.66 -0.10 -22.67
N ARG A 133 3.22 0.94 -21.97
CA ARG A 133 3.35 2.34 -22.33
C ARG A 133 4.23 3.02 -21.28
N PRO A 134 5.48 3.38 -21.59
CA PRO A 134 6.37 4.02 -20.63
C PRO A 134 5.84 5.33 -20.04
N GLU A 135 5.01 6.06 -20.79
CA GLU A 135 4.33 7.29 -20.37
C GLU A 135 3.37 7.08 -19.19
N ASP A 136 2.84 5.88 -19.01
CA ASP A 136 1.95 5.54 -17.89
C ASP A 136 2.68 5.58 -16.54
N MET A 137 4.01 5.62 -16.52
CA MET A 137 4.77 5.70 -15.27
C MET A 137 4.47 6.99 -14.49
N ALA A 138 4.35 8.12 -15.18
CA ALA A 138 4.01 9.39 -14.55
C ALA A 138 2.60 9.32 -13.92
N THR A 139 1.64 8.72 -14.62
CA THR A 139 0.28 8.47 -14.10
C THR A 139 0.31 7.56 -12.88
N ALA A 140 1.07 6.46 -12.92
CA ALA A 140 1.20 5.52 -11.80
C ALA A 140 1.78 6.18 -10.56
N VAL A 141 2.86 6.97 -10.71
CA VAL A 141 3.49 7.70 -9.61
C VAL A 141 2.57 8.77 -9.04
N GLY A 142 1.87 9.53 -9.91
CA GLY A 142 0.88 10.52 -9.50
C GLY A 142 -0.26 9.90 -8.69
N LEU A 143 -0.81 8.78 -9.15
CA LEU A 143 -1.85 8.02 -8.46
C LEU A 143 -1.39 7.50 -7.09
N MET A 144 -0.17 6.96 -7.01
CA MET A 144 0.41 6.52 -5.73
C MET A 144 0.52 7.68 -4.76
N ALA A 145 1.02 8.84 -5.22
CA ALA A 145 1.19 10.02 -4.39
C ALA A 145 -0.16 10.59 -3.91
N GLU A 146 -1.16 10.63 -4.77
CA GLU A 146 -2.52 11.09 -4.43
C GLU A 146 -3.17 10.17 -3.40
N CYS A 147 -3.16 8.85 -3.65
CA CYS A 147 -3.82 7.88 -2.76
C CYS A 147 -3.10 7.71 -1.41
N ALA A 148 -1.77 7.82 -1.36
CA ALA A 148 -1.01 7.73 -0.11
C ALA A 148 -0.95 9.06 0.64
N GLY A 149 -1.01 10.17 -0.06
CA GLY A 149 -0.77 11.52 0.46
C GLY A 149 -1.96 12.17 1.16
N SER A 150 -1.91 13.52 1.20
CA SER A 150 -2.90 14.36 1.89
C SER A 150 -4.34 14.23 1.34
N PRO A 151 -4.59 13.99 0.04
CA PRO A 151 -5.95 13.73 -0.44
C PRO A 151 -6.50 12.36 -0.02
N GLY A 152 -5.61 11.37 0.12
CA GLY A 152 -5.93 9.96 0.40
C GLY A 152 -5.66 9.56 1.85
N MET A 153 -4.78 8.56 2.03
CA MET A 153 -4.57 7.86 3.30
C MET A 153 -4.15 8.78 4.45
N VAL A 154 -3.19 9.69 4.22
CA VAL A 154 -2.75 10.64 5.26
C VAL A 154 -3.90 11.57 5.66
N GLY A 155 -4.66 12.09 4.69
CA GLY A 155 -5.84 12.91 4.99
C GLY A 155 -6.91 12.15 5.77
N GLY A 156 -7.14 10.87 5.43
CA GLY A 156 -8.02 9.99 6.19
C GLY A 156 -7.56 9.78 7.63
N GLN A 157 -6.26 9.64 7.86
CA GLN A 157 -5.67 9.52 9.20
C GLN A 157 -5.85 10.81 10.02
N VAL A 158 -5.69 11.99 9.41
CA VAL A 158 -5.95 13.28 10.06
C VAL A 158 -7.41 13.37 10.51
N LEU A 159 -8.36 13.03 9.64
CA LEU A 159 -9.78 13.03 9.99
C LEU A 159 -10.11 12.06 11.12
N ASP A 160 -9.49 10.89 11.13
CA ASP A 160 -9.63 9.88 12.17
C ASP A 160 -9.16 10.42 13.53
N ILE A 161 -7.97 10.99 13.61
CA ILE A 161 -7.42 11.61 14.83
C ILE A 161 -8.32 12.75 15.32
N MET A 162 -8.77 13.64 14.44
CA MET A 162 -9.62 14.79 14.81
C MET A 162 -11.01 14.37 15.27
N SER A 163 -11.39 13.13 15.03
CA SER A 163 -12.72 12.61 15.38
C SER A 163 -12.77 11.79 16.67
N GLN A 164 -11.63 11.49 17.30
CA GLN A 164 -11.56 10.59 18.47
C GLN A 164 -12.36 11.07 19.69
N GLU A 165 -12.64 12.38 19.82
CA GLU A 165 -13.32 12.95 20.99
C GLU A 165 -14.80 13.32 20.74
N ARG A 166 -15.39 12.89 19.60
CA ARG A 166 -16.77 13.21 19.25
C ARG A 166 -17.51 12.08 18.55
N GLU A 167 -18.83 12.09 18.64
CA GLU A 167 -19.65 11.22 17.81
C GLU A 167 -19.57 11.62 16.32
N LEU A 168 -19.49 10.63 15.45
CA LEU A 168 -19.43 10.80 14.01
C LEU A 168 -20.77 10.47 13.38
N SER A 169 -21.14 11.20 12.34
CA SER A 169 -22.20 10.79 11.43
C SER A 169 -21.74 9.61 10.57
N GLU A 170 -22.68 8.84 10.05
CA GLU A 170 -22.39 7.72 9.12
C GLU A 170 -21.56 8.18 7.92
N GLN A 171 -21.87 9.36 7.36
CA GLN A 171 -21.14 9.92 6.22
C GLN A 171 -19.67 10.24 6.57
N GLU A 172 -19.40 10.78 7.75
CA GLU A 172 -18.02 11.05 8.20
C GLU A 172 -17.23 9.76 8.38
N VAL A 173 -17.84 8.71 8.95
CA VAL A 173 -17.21 7.39 9.07
C VAL A 173 -16.88 6.83 7.70
N LEU A 174 -17.79 6.91 6.74
CA LEU A 174 -17.57 6.45 5.36
C LEU A 174 -16.45 7.23 4.67
N ASP A 175 -16.38 8.57 4.86
CA ASP A 175 -15.31 9.40 4.27
C ASP A 175 -13.94 9.04 4.86
N ILE A 176 -13.85 8.87 6.18
CA ILE A 176 -12.62 8.43 6.84
C ILE A 176 -12.18 7.06 6.30
N GLN A 177 -13.08 6.08 6.24
CA GLN A 177 -12.76 4.74 5.76
C GLN A 177 -12.35 4.72 4.29
N SER A 178 -13.04 5.49 3.46
CA SER A 178 -12.73 5.63 2.03
C SER A 178 -11.32 6.17 1.83
N ARG A 179 -10.92 7.19 2.58
CA ARG A 179 -9.59 7.80 2.49
C ARG A 179 -8.52 6.94 3.17
N LYS A 180 -8.68 6.65 4.48
CA LYS A 180 -7.68 5.95 5.28
C LYS A 180 -7.37 4.55 4.76
N THR A 181 -8.38 3.84 4.26
CA THR A 181 -8.26 2.43 3.84
C THR A 181 -8.52 2.24 2.34
N GLY A 182 -9.60 2.83 1.83
CA GLY A 182 -10.05 2.65 0.46
C GLY A 182 -9.08 3.19 -0.58
N ALA A 183 -8.52 4.38 -0.36
CA ALA A 183 -7.63 5.03 -1.31
C ALA A 183 -6.44 4.13 -1.74
N LEU A 184 -5.78 3.50 -0.78
CA LEU A 184 -4.63 2.64 -1.09
C LEU A 184 -5.03 1.28 -1.71
N ILE A 185 -6.25 0.80 -1.46
CA ILE A 185 -6.81 -0.36 -2.16
C ILE A 185 -7.10 0.00 -3.61
N ASN A 186 -7.71 1.17 -3.85
CA ASN A 186 -7.96 1.70 -5.19
C ASN A 186 -6.66 1.88 -5.97
N ALA A 187 -5.62 2.43 -5.32
CA ALA A 187 -4.30 2.53 -5.92
C ALA A 187 -3.76 1.15 -6.35
N ALA A 188 -3.90 0.14 -5.52
CA ALA A 188 -3.44 -1.22 -5.85
C ALA A 188 -4.14 -1.79 -7.09
N CYS A 189 -5.47 -1.62 -7.20
CA CYS A 189 -6.24 -2.06 -8.36
C CYS A 189 -5.83 -1.31 -9.64
N ALA A 190 -5.76 0.01 -9.57
CA ALA A 190 -5.42 0.86 -10.70
C ALA A 190 -3.97 0.64 -11.18
N LEU A 191 -3.00 0.52 -10.27
CA LEU A 191 -1.61 0.20 -10.59
C LEU A 191 -1.48 -1.18 -11.22
N GLY A 192 -2.27 -2.15 -10.75
CA GLY A 192 -2.36 -3.46 -11.40
C GLY A 192 -2.89 -3.37 -12.82
N ALA A 193 -3.94 -2.58 -13.06
CA ALA A 193 -4.48 -2.35 -14.39
C ALA A 193 -3.46 -1.65 -15.32
N ILE A 194 -2.73 -0.64 -14.83
CA ILE A 194 -1.65 0.03 -15.56
C ILE A 194 -0.56 -0.99 -15.94
N ALA A 195 -0.09 -1.81 -14.99
CA ALA A 195 0.89 -2.86 -15.27
C ALA A 195 0.38 -3.87 -16.30
N GLY A 196 -0.91 -4.17 -16.26
CA GLY A 196 -1.62 -5.03 -17.21
C GLY A 196 -1.81 -4.41 -18.60
N GLY A 197 -1.48 -3.12 -18.79
CA GLY A 197 -1.66 -2.42 -20.06
C GLY A 197 -3.13 -2.15 -20.39
N ALA A 198 -3.95 -1.89 -19.36
CA ALA A 198 -5.37 -1.59 -19.52
C ALA A 198 -5.64 -0.50 -20.55
N SER A 199 -6.72 -0.66 -21.33
CA SER A 199 -7.26 0.45 -22.13
C SER A 199 -7.85 1.50 -21.18
N ASP A 200 -8.07 2.72 -21.71
CA ASP A 200 -8.68 3.81 -20.93
C ASP A 200 -10.07 3.39 -20.40
N GLU A 201 -10.87 2.67 -21.22
CA GLU A 201 -12.18 2.14 -20.81
C GLU A 201 -12.06 1.09 -19.68
N GLN A 202 -11.08 0.18 -19.77
CA GLN A 202 -10.81 -0.79 -18.71
C GLN A 202 -10.33 -0.12 -17.42
N PHE A 203 -9.48 0.90 -17.55
CA PHE A 203 -8.97 1.65 -16.42
C PHE A 203 -10.08 2.40 -15.68
N GLU A 204 -10.93 3.12 -16.40
CA GLU A 204 -12.11 3.78 -15.83
C GLU A 204 -13.06 2.79 -15.14
N ALA A 205 -13.32 1.63 -15.76
CA ALA A 205 -14.14 0.60 -15.14
C ALA A 205 -13.54 0.08 -13.83
N CYS A 206 -12.22 -0.06 -13.73
CA CYS A 206 -11.53 -0.45 -12.48
C CYS A 206 -11.74 0.57 -11.37
N LEU A 207 -11.63 1.87 -11.68
CA LEU A 207 -11.81 2.95 -10.71
C LEU A 207 -13.26 3.08 -10.22
N LEU A 208 -14.24 2.89 -11.11
CA LEU A 208 -15.67 2.95 -10.77
C LEU A 208 -16.10 1.85 -9.79
N TYR A 209 -15.50 0.66 -9.90
CA TYR A 209 -15.83 -0.49 -9.06
C TYR A 209 -15.19 -0.42 -7.65
N THR A 210 -14.09 0.32 -7.52
CA THR A 210 -13.31 0.36 -6.29
C THR A 210 -13.59 1.59 -5.42
N SER A 211 -14.27 2.60 -5.97
CA SER A 211 -14.66 3.81 -5.25
C SER A 211 -16.15 4.09 -5.47
N PRO A 212 -17.01 4.08 -4.43
CA PRO A 212 -18.37 4.59 -4.58
C PRO A 212 -18.26 6.06 -5.01
N SER A 213 -18.58 6.32 -6.27
CA SER A 213 -18.62 7.69 -6.79
C SER A 213 -19.64 8.49 -5.98
N PRO A 214 -19.38 9.78 -5.66
CA PRO A 214 -20.40 10.68 -5.12
C PRO A 214 -21.65 10.77 -5.98
N ARG A 215 -21.60 10.31 -7.25
CA ARG A 215 -22.75 10.20 -8.16
C ARG A 215 -23.63 8.99 -7.87
N ASP A 216 -23.07 7.89 -7.36
CA ASP A 216 -23.83 6.66 -7.07
C ASP A 216 -24.60 6.79 -5.77
N MET A 217 -24.12 7.59 -4.81
CA MET A 217 -24.78 7.88 -3.54
C MET A 217 -26.00 8.82 -3.68
N ARG A 218 -26.20 9.48 -4.83
CA ARG A 218 -27.37 10.33 -5.10
C ARG A 218 -28.54 9.58 -5.77
N ARG A 219 -28.42 8.27 -6.00
CA ARG A 219 -29.43 7.45 -6.68
C ARG A 219 -30.09 6.39 -5.79
N SER A 220 -29.77 6.35 -4.48
CA SER A 220 -30.45 5.50 -3.49
C SER A 220 -31.42 6.28 -2.63
#